data_1ca0b3dbb1a358c7b5842b273b8d3031
#
_entry.id   1ca0b3dbb1a358c7b5842b273b8d3031
#
_cell.length_a   1.000
_cell.length_b   1.000
_cell.length_c   1.000
_cell.angle_alpha   90.00
_cell.angle_beta   90.00
_cell.angle_gamma   90.00
#
_symmetry.space_group_name_H-M   'P 1'
#
loop_
_entity.id
_entity.type
_entity.pdbx_description
1 polymer ?
#
loop_
_entity_poly.entity_id
_entity_poly.type
_entity_poly.pdbx_seq_one_letter_code
_entity_poly.pdbx_strand_id
1 'polypeptide(L)'
;MRMKNFNKLLAAGTTLAVAGLALTGCGSKSSSGSSKQVLNWNEASELPTMDLSKATDTISFDMLNNSMEGLLRIGKNSKVEPGIAKSCKVSSDGLTYTFNLRKNAKWSNGDNVTADDFVYSWRRTVDPKTQSQYSYLFEGVKNIDDITAGKKAPSTLGIKAVGQHKVVVTLTKKVPYFKLLMGFPSFFPQNKAAVEKYGKKYGTSSKYMVYDGPFKMTGWTGTNLSWTLAKNKNYWDKSHVKLDKINFKVNKSTTTSYNLYQSKKLDQTILSTEQAKQLSNDPGYTIVKEARTNYLEFNETKKEFQNKKIRQAIGYAIDRDQLAKKVMGSGTLPSKSGVSSGL
;
A
#
# COMPACT_ATOMS: atom_id res chain seq x y z
N MET A 1 23.45 44.08 46.82
CA MET A 1 24.03 43.89 48.15
C MET A 1 24.80 42.58 48.11
N ARG A 2 26.08 42.71 47.83
CA ARG A 2 27.32 42.30 48.53
C ARG A 2 27.24 40.88 49.11
N MET A 3 27.96 39.93 48.44
CA MET A 3 29.35 39.48 48.67
C MET A 3 29.59 38.80 50.07
N LYS A 4 30.12 37.56 50.06
CA LYS A 4 31.55 37.20 50.28
C LYS A 4 31.68 35.70 50.47
N ASN A 5 32.45 35.05 49.66
CA ASN A 5 33.76 34.42 49.94
C ASN A 5 33.98 33.81 51.34
N PHE A 6 34.41 32.54 51.36
CA PHE A 6 35.64 32.21 52.06
C PHE A 6 36.25 30.85 51.60
N ASN A 7 37.50 30.93 51.50
CA ASN A 7 38.54 30.09 50.96
C ASN A 7 39.01 28.95 51.88
N LYS A 8 39.63 27.93 51.23
CA LYS A 8 40.96 27.29 51.55
C LYS A 8 41.08 26.44 52.82
N LEU A 9 41.66 25.29 52.72
CA LEU A 9 43.06 24.87 52.83
C LEU A 9 43.17 23.35 52.97
N LEU A 10 44.00 22.74 52.11
CA LEU A 10 45.30 22.03 52.37
C LEU A 10 45.14 20.70 53.10
N ALA A 11 45.82 19.69 52.84
CA ALA A 11 46.94 19.23 51.98
C ALA A 11 47.39 17.87 52.48
N ALA A 12 48.00 17.15 51.59
CA ALA A 12 49.16 16.23 51.81
C ALA A 12 48.89 14.83 52.37
N GLY A 13 49.26 13.90 51.58
CA GLY A 13 50.46 13.07 51.76
C GLY A 13 50.17 11.61 51.47
N THR A 14 50.83 11.16 50.53
CA THR A 14 51.92 10.20 50.31
C THR A 14 51.56 8.78 49.92
N THR A 15 52.06 8.45 48.75
CA THR A 15 52.90 7.32 48.32
C THR A 15 52.38 5.91 48.09
N LEU A 16 52.51 5.54 46.82
CA LEU A 16 52.97 4.28 46.21
C LEU A 16 52.51 2.92 46.81
N ALA A 17 51.83 2.16 45.99
CA ALA A 17 52.16 0.77 45.75
C ALA A 17 51.74 0.35 44.33
N VAL A 18 52.73 0.09 43.49
CA VAL A 18 52.62 -0.57 42.20
C VAL A 18 52.36 -2.05 42.47
N ALA A 19 51.24 -2.56 41.99
CA ALA A 19 51.06 -3.99 41.79
C ALA A 19 50.31 -4.20 40.49
N GLY A 20 51.02 -4.68 39.49
CA GLY A 20 50.50 -5.10 38.21
C GLY A 20 49.50 -6.23 38.38
N LEU A 21 48.36 -6.07 37.78
CA LEU A 21 47.43 -7.17 37.53
C LEU A 21 47.03 -7.15 36.06
N ALA A 22 47.23 -8.27 35.46
CA ALA A 22 47.04 -8.62 34.09
C ALA A 22 45.66 -8.15 33.56
N LEU A 23 45.71 -7.40 32.43
CA LEU A 23 44.59 -7.23 31.53
C LEU A 23 44.19 -8.57 30.90
N THR A 24 43.33 -9.32 31.57
CA THR A 24 42.51 -10.29 30.89
C THR A 24 41.43 -9.51 30.18
N GLY A 25 41.67 -9.18 28.92
CA GLY A 25 40.68 -8.67 28.01
C GLY A 25 39.54 -9.70 27.86
N CYS A 26 38.49 -9.57 28.63
CA CYS A 26 37.22 -10.14 28.26
C CYS A 26 36.79 -9.42 26.96
N GLY A 27 37.15 -10.02 25.85
CA GLY A 27 36.50 -9.71 24.56
C GLY A 27 35.02 -10.00 24.70
N SER A 28 34.24 -8.99 25.11
CA SER A 28 32.83 -8.97 24.87
C SER A 28 32.66 -9.09 23.38
N LYS A 29 32.41 -10.31 22.89
CA LYS A 29 31.72 -10.47 21.61
C LYS A 29 30.43 -9.65 21.76
N SER A 30 30.45 -8.40 21.29
CA SER A 30 29.23 -7.71 20.94
C SER A 30 28.55 -8.61 19.93
N SER A 31 27.62 -9.42 20.42
CA SER A 31 26.62 -10.01 19.56
C SER A 31 25.98 -8.81 18.84
N SER A 32 26.34 -8.62 17.58
CA SER A 32 25.63 -7.74 16.69
C SER A 32 24.22 -8.33 16.50
N GLY A 33 23.43 -8.23 17.54
CA GLY A 33 21.99 -8.44 17.47
C GLY A 33 21.51 -7.37 16.51
N SER A 34 21.22 -7.75 15.29
CA SER A 34 20.57 -6.88 14.32
C SER A 34 19.36 -6.24 15.01
N SER A 35 19.44 -4.95 15.29
CA SER A 35 18.32 -4.20 15.85
C SER A 35 17.11 -4.42 14.94
N LYS A 36 15.99 -4.83 15.54
CA LYS A 36 14.76 -5.05 14.76
C LYS A 36 14.40 -3.80 13.97
N GLN A 37 14.25 -3.97 12.67
CA GLN A 37 13.87 -2.90 11.76
C GLN A 37 12.36 -2.71 11.82
N VAL A 38 11.92 -1.72 12.59
CA VAL A 38 10.50 -1.42 12.84
C VAL A 38 10.18 -0.05 12.32
N LEU A 39 9.07 0.06 11.57
CA LEU A 39 8.53 1.33 11.10
C LEU A 39 7.19 1.59 11.81
N ASN A 40 7.00 2.81 12.32
CA ASN A 40 5.76 3.27 12.94
C ASN A 40 5.10 4.28 12.01
N TRP A 41 3.93 3.93 11.50
CA TRP A 41 3.23 4.65 10.45
C TRP A 41 1.87 5.15 10.90
N ASN A 42 1.46 6.29 10.38
CA ASN A 42 0.13 6.86 10.62
C ASN A 42 -0.77 6.71 9.41
N GLU A 43 -2.00 6.28 9.65
CA GLU A 43 -3.09 6.34 8.69
C GLU A 43 -4.09 7.43 9.08
N ALA A 44 -4.68 8.07 8.06
CA ALA A 44 -5.62 9.17 8.28
C ALA A 44 -7.05 8.69 8.55
N SER A 45 -7.37 7.44 8.23
CA SER A 45 -8.69 6.85 8.48
C SER A 45 -8.58 5.35 8.76
N GLU A 46 -9.69 4.75 9.15
CA GLU A 46 -9.83 3.32 9.43
C GLU A 46 -9.61 2.49 8.16
N LEU A 47 -9.21 1.24 8.34
CA LEU A 47 -9.13 0.24 7.28
C LEU A 47 -10.50 -0.43 7.09
N PRO A 48 -11.17 -0.24 5.94
CA PRO A 48 -12.51 -0.79 5.73
C PRO A 48 -12.50 -2.29 5.44
N THR A 49 -11.56 -2.77 4.63
CA THR A 49 -11.53 -4.17 4.20
C THR A 49 -10.16 -4.59 3.65
N MET A 50 -9.89 -5.89 3.75
CA MET A 50 -8.77 -6.56 3.06
C MET A 50 -9.29 -7.52 1.96
N ASP A 51 -10.57 -7.50 1.63
CA ASP A 51 -11.12 -8.30 0.52
C ASP A 51 -10.75 -7.65 -0.81
N LEU A 52 -9.85 -8.28 -1.58
CA LEU A 52 -9.34 -7.81 -2.87
C LEU A 52 -10.43 -7.50 -3.91
N SER A 53 -11.57 -8.20 -3.83
CA SER A 53 -12.69 -7.97 -4.74
C SER A 53 -13.62 -6.83 -4.29
N LYS A 54 -13.48 -6.34 -3.05
CA LYS A 54 -14.39 -5.33 -2.44
C LYS A 54 -13.69 -4.04 -2.03
N ALA A 55 -12.36 -4.04 -1.95
CA ALA A 55 -11.57 -2.85 -1.61
C ALA A 55 -11.75 -1.76 -2.67
N THR A 56 -11.98 -0.51 -2.21
CA THR A 56 -12.19 0.65 -3.08
C THR A 56 -11.48 1.91 -2.62
N ASP A 57 -10.79 1.84 -1.48
CA ASP A 57 -10.14 2.98 -0.84
C ASP A 57 -8.62 2.81 -0.80
N THR A 58 -7.93 3.92 -0.68
CA THR A 58 -6.46 3.99 -0.70
C THR A 58 -5.84 3.16 0.43
N ILE A 59 -6.40 3.19 1.65
CA ILE A 59 -5.82 2.50 2.80
C ILE A 59 -5.89 0.99 2.63
N SER A 60 -7.05 0.47 2.15
CA SER A 60 -7.17 -0.94 1.78
C SER A 60 -6.14 -1.34 0.72
N PHE A 61 -5.97 -0.51 -0.33
CA PHE A 61 -4.99 -0.80 -1.37
C PHE A 61 -3.55 -0.73 -0.87
N ASP A 62 -3.22 0.20 0.03
CA ASP A 62 -1.88 0.27 0.62
C ASP A 62 -1.58 -0.98 1.45
N MET A 63 -2.53 -1.42 2.26
CA MET A 63 -2.38 -2.65 3.03
C MET A 63 -2.28 -3.88 2.13
N LEU A 64 -3.11 -3.96 1.08
CA LEU A 64 -3.08 -5.05 0.11
C LEU A 64 -1.77 -5.08 -0.69
N ASN A 65 -1.27 -3.93 -1.16
CA ASN A 65 0.01 -3.85 -1.88
C ASN A 65 1.22 -4.28 -1.03
N ASN A 66 1.14 -4.12 0.29
CA ASN A 66 2.20 -4.53 1.21
C ASN A 66 2.06 -5.99 1.71
N SER A 67 0.87 -6.58 1.60
CA SER A 67 0.62 -7.92 2.14
C SER A 67 0.25 -8.97 1.09
N MET A 68 -0.04 -8.55 -0.13
CA MET A 68 -0.37 -9.41 -1.27
C MET A 68 0.56 -9.07 -2.45
N GLU A 69 0.65 -9.95 -3.44
CA GLU A 69 1.43 -9.71 -4.65
C GLU A 69 0.71 -10.23 -5.91
N GLY A 70 0.73 -9.44 -6.97
CA GLY A 70 0.13 -9.79 -8.27
C GLY A 70 1.04 -10.62 -9.18
N LEU A 71 0.56 -10.88 -10.40
CA LEU A 71 1.38 -11.44 -11.46
C LEU A 71 2.62 -10.59 -11.71
N LEU A 72 2.42 -9.28 -11.75
CA LEU A 72 3.49 -8.27 -11.83
C LEU A 72 3.31 -7.31 -10.66
N ARG A 73 4.32 -6.48 -10.41
CA ARG A 73 4.27 -5.39 -9.42
C ARG A 73 4.69 -4.07 -10.04
N ILE A 74 4.27 -2.99 -9.43
CA ILE A 74 4.65 -1.64 -9.82
C ILE A 74 5.84 -1.24 -8.97
N GLY A 75 6.99 -1.10 -9.59
CA GLY A 75 8.21 -0.62 -8.98
C GLY A 75 8.36 0.89 -9.03
N LYS A 76 9.56 1.37 -8.71
CA LYS A 76 9.89 2.80 -8.74
C LYS A 76 9.61 3.41 -10.11
N ASN A 77 9.07 4.62 -10.13
CA ASN A 77 8.70 5.37 -11.34
C ASN A 77 7.66 4.62 -12.21
N SER A 78 6.71 3.95 -11.59
CA SER A 78 5.65 3.17 -12.27
C SER A 78 6.17 2.07 -13.21
N LYS A 79 7.42 1.63 -13.03
CA LYS A 79 8.00 0.56 -13.82
C LYS A 79 7.37 -0.77 -13.45
N VAL A 80 6.90 -1.50 -14.47
CA VAL A 80 6.37 -2.85 -14.30
C VAL A 80 7.51 -3.84 -14.08
N GLU A 81 7.44 -4.58 -12.98
CA GLU A 81 8.45 -5.57 -12.57
C GLU A 81 7.82 -6.96 -12.35
N PRO A 82 8.60 -8.04 -12.46
CA PRO A 82 8.13 -9.37 -12.13
C PRO A 82 7.68 -9.48 -10.66
N GLY A 83 6.44 -9.94 -10.45
CA GLY A 83 5.90 -10.33 -9.15
C GLY A 83 5.90 -11.86 -8.99
N ILE A 84 4.72 -12.44 -8.72
CA ILE A 84 4.53 -13.90 -8.68
C ILE A 84 4.85 -14.54 -10.04
N ALA A 85 4.60 -13.83 -11.15
CA ALA A 85 5.09 -14.27 -12.44
C ALA A 85 6.56 -13.84 -12.63
N LYS A 86 7.43 -14.82 -12.89
CA LYS A 86 8.84 -14.56 -13.25
C LYS A 86 9.02 -14.05 -14.68
N SER A 87 8.04 -14.30 -15.55
CA SER A 87 8.06 -13.83 -16.95
C SER A 87 6.64 -13.70 -17.49
N CYS A 88 6.50 -12.80 -18.47
CA CYS A 88 5.27 -12.58 -19.24
C CYS A 88 5.63 -12.58 -20.74
N LYS A 89 4.96 -13.43 -21.53
CA LYS A 89 5.02 -13.41 -22.99
C LYS A 89 3.69 -12.90 -23.54
N VAL A 90 3.77 -12.07 -24.57
CA VAL A 90 2.60 -11.54 -25.30
C VAL A 90 2.65 -12.08 -26.72
N SER A 91 1.53 -12.54 -27.23
CA SER A 91 1.41 -13.00 -28.64
C SER A 91 1.64 -11.84 -29.61
N SER A 92 1.95 -12.16 -30.88
CA SER A 92 2.21 -11.15 -31.93
C SER A 92 1.02 -10.22 -32.20
N ASP A 93 -0.20 -10.74 -32.04
CA ASP A 93 -1.43 -9.97 -32.16
C ASP A 93 -1.71 -9.07 -30.94
N GLY A 94 -0.97 -9.25 -29.82
CA GLY A 94 -1.13 -8.50 -28.58
C GLY A 94 -2.35 -8.91 -27.76
N LEU A 95 -3.01 -10.02 -28.07
CA LEU A 95 -4.28 -10.43 -27.46
C LEU A 95 -4.11 -11.57 -26.43
N THR A 96 -3.00 -12.32 -26.47
CA THR A 96 -2.77 -13.40 -25.51
C THR A 96 -1.55 -13.10 -24.64
N TYR A 97 -1.77 -13.12 -23.33
CA TYR A 97 -0.72 -12.93 -22.32
C TYR A 97 -0.49 -14.26 -21.59
N THR A 98 0.76 -14.71 -21.58
CA THR A 98 1.18 -15.95 -20.89
C THR A 98 2.13 -15.60 -19.78
N PHE A 99 1.72 -15.82 -18.53
CA PHE A 99 2.50 -15.57 -17.32
C PHE A 99 3.03 -16.90 -16.78
N ASN A 100 4.35 -17.03 -16.61
CA ASN A 100 4.96 -18.19 -15.99
C ASN A 100 5.24 -17.87 -14.52
N LEU A 101 4.59 -18.57 -13.61
CA LEU A 101 4.67 -18.33 -12.18
C LEU A 101 5.97 -18.89 -11.57
N ARG A 102 6.38 -18.33 -10.45
CA ARG A 102 7.44 -18.87 -9.59
C ARG A 102 6.95 -20.13 -8.89
N LYS A 103 7.77 -21.16 -8.86
CA LYS A 103 7.44 -22.43 -8.20
C LYS A 103 7.56 -22.34 -6.67
N ASN A 104 8.27 -21.35 -6.16
CA ASN A 104 8.53 -21.14 -4.73
C ASN A 104 7.63 -20.07 -4.10
N ALA A 105 6.65 -19.55 -4.83
CA ALA A 105 5.66 -18.62 -4.28
C ALA A 105 4.71 -19.37 -3.33
N LYS A 106 4.55 -18.84 -2.12
CA LYS A 106 3.75 -19.46 -1.07
C LYS A 106 2.84 -18.46 -0.37
N TRP A 107 1.69 -18.95 0.03
CA TRP A 107 0.82 -18.28 0.98
C TRP A 107 1.44 -18.28 2.38
N SER A 108 1.01 -17.35 3.23
CA SER A 108 1.51 -17.23 4.61
C SER A 108 1.19 -18.43 5.51
N ASN A 109 0.24 -19.27 5.12
CA ASN A 109 -0.10 -20.55 5.76
C ASN A 109 0.79 -21.71 5.29
N GLY A 110 1.64 -21.50 4.27
CA GLY A 110 2.56 -22.50 3.73
C GLY A 110 2.13 -23.15 2.42
N ASP A 111 0.87 -23.01 2.01
CA ASP A 111 0.37 -23.51 0.74
C ASP A 111 1.09 -22.86 -0.44
N ASN A 112 1.16 -23.52 -1.58
CA ASN A 112 1.73 -22.94 -2.80
C ASN A 112 0.74 -21.97 -3.43
N VAL A 113 1.25 -20.84 -3.95
CA VAL A 113 0.48 -19.96 -4.84
C VAL A 113 0.48 -20.59 -6.24
N THR A 114 -0.70 -20.80 -6.80
CA THR A 114 -0.89 -21.48 -8.07
C THR A 114 -1.61 -20.62 -9.10
N ALA A 115 -1.62 -21.05 -10.34
CA ALA A 115 -2.38 -20.39 -11.40
C ALA A 115 -3.89 -20.39 -11.13
N ASP A 116 -4.40 -21.41 -10.43
CA ASP A 116 -5.82 -21.49 -10.07
C ASP A 116 -6.24 -20.40 -9.08
N ASP A 117 -5.34 -19.91 -8.19
CA ASP A 117 -5.63 -18.81 -7.29
C ASP A 117 -5.93 -17.51 -8.05
N PHE A 118 -5.22 -17.27 -9.15
CA PHE A 118 -5.49 -16.13 -10.04
C PHE A 118 -6.80 -16.30 -10.81
N VAL A 119 -7.03 -17.49 -11.37
CA VAL A 119 -8.27 -17.81 -12.09
C VAL A 119 -9.48 -17.66 -11.17
N TYR A 120 -9.39 -18.19 -9.96
CA TYR A 120 -10.43 -18.06 -8.94
C TYR A 120 -10.69 -16.61 -8.58
N SER A 121 -9.62 -15.87 -8.27
CA SER A 121 -9.69 -14.45 -7.88
C SER A 121 -10.40 -13.59 -8.93
N TRP A 122 -9.97 -13.69 -10.18
CA TRP A 122 -10.54 -12.89 -11.26
C TRP A 122 -12.01 -13.22 -11.51
N ARG A 123 -12.34 -14.54 -11.56
CA ARG A 123 -13.73 -14.97 -11.72
C ARG A 123 -14.62 -14.51 -10.57
N ARG A 124 -14.11 -14.54 -9.33
CA ARG A 124 -14.83 -14.00 -8.18
C ARG A 124 -15.04 -12.50 -8.28
N THR A 125 -14.02 -11.75 -8.68
CA THR A 125 -14.10 -10.29 -8.78
C THR A 125 -15.09 -9.84 -9.85
N VAL A 126 -15.17 -10.53 -10.99
CA VAL A 126 -16.10 -10.15 -12.07
C VAL A 126 -17.50 -10.76 -11.93
N ASP A 127 -17.72 -11.66 -10.98
CA ASP A 127 -19.04 -12.23 -10.70
C ASP A 127 -19.97 -11.12 -10.19
N PRO A 128 -21.12 -10.86 -10.86
CA PRO A 128 -22.11 -9.88 -10.40
C PRO A 128 -22.56 -10.08 -8.95
N LYS A 129 -22.55 -11.32 -8.45
CA LYS A 129 -22.89 -11.65 -7.06
C LYS A 129 -21.87 -11.09 -6.06
N THR A 130 -20.64 -10.86 -6.46
CA THR A 130 -19.60 -10.25 -5.63
C THR A 130 -19.78 -8.75 -5.46
N GLN A 131 -20.45 -8.10 -6.42
CA GLN A 131 -20.70 -6.65 -6.44
C GLN A 131 -19.40 -5.83 -6.34
N SER A 132 -18.35 -6.28 -7.04
CA SER A 132 -17.08 -5.54 -7.09
C SER A 132 -17.26 -4.24 -7.87
N GLN A 133 -16.93 -3.12 -7.24
CA GLN A 133 -16.94 -1.81 -7.90
C GLN A 133 -15.80 -1.66 -8.92
N TYR A 134 -14.78 -2.53 -8.85
CA TYR A 134 -13.62 -2.53 -9.74
C TYR A 134 -13.67 -3.59 -10.84
N SER A 135 -14.81 -4.26 -11.03
CA SER A 135 -15.00 -5.22 -12.14
C SER A 135 -14.80 -4.61 -13.53
N TYR A 136 -15.05 -3.31 -13.70
CA TYR A 136 -14.83 -2.59 -14.96
C TYR A 136 -13.36 -2.57 -15.39
N LEU A 137 -12.40 -2.68 -14.47
CA LEU A 137 -10.97 -2.73 -14.83
C LEU A 137 -10.59 -3.97 -15.65
N PHE A 138 -11.44 -4.99 -15.67
CA PHE A 138 -11.26 -6.18 -16.50
C PHE A 138 -11.72 -5.98 -17.95
N GLU A 139 -12.11 -4.75 -18.33
CA GLU A 139 -12.48 -4.41 -19.70
C GLU A 139 -11.41 -4.89 -20.71
N GLY A 140 -11.87 -5.47 -21.80
CA GLY A 140 -11.00 -6.08 -22.80
C GLY A 140 -10.64 -7.54 -22.53
N VAL A 141 -10.82 -8.08 -21.33
CA VAL A 141 -10.69 -9.53 -21.10
C VAL A 141 -11.89 -10.24 -21.77
N LYS A 142 -11.60 -11.33 -22.49
CA LYS A 142 -12.64 -12.08 -23.23
C LYS A 142 -13.81 -12.44 -22.32
N ASN A 143 -15.03 -12.22 -22.80
CA ASN A 143 -16.33 -12.46 -22.16
C ASN A 143 -16.67 -11.56 -20.95
N ILE A 144 -15.85 -10.56 -20.60
CA ILE A 144 -16.13 -9.71 -19.43
C ILE A 144 -17.50 -9.02 -19.51
N ASP A 145 -17.85 -8.43 -20.67
CA ASP A 145 -19.08 -7.68 -20.86
C ASP A 145 -20.33 -8.57 -20.68
N ASP A 146 -20.29 -9.79 -21.25
CA ASP A 146 -21.37 -10.76 -21.09
C ASP A 146 -21.51 -11.27 -19.64
N ILE A 147 -20.38 -11.41 -18.93
CA ILE A 147 -20.39 -11.84 -17.52
C ILE A 147 -20.97 -10.76 -16.63
N THR A 148 -20.52 -9.53 -16.77
CA THR A 148 -21.02 -8.40 -15.95
C THR A 148 -22.48 -8.07 -16.24
N ALA A 149 -22.93 -8.34 -17.46
CA ALA A 149 -24.34 -8.26 -17.85
C ALA A 149 -25.18 -9.49 -17.41
N GLY A 150 -24.58 -10.47 -16.73
CA GLY A 150 -25.27 -11.69 -16.30
C GLY A 150 -25.62 -12.68 -17.43
N LYS A 151 -25.11 -12.48 -18.66
CA LYS A 151 -25.39 -13.32 -19.83
C LYS A 151 -24.54 -14.58 -19.89
N LYS A 152 -23.34 -14.55 -19.28
CA LYS A 152 -22.42 -15.67 -19.21
C LYS A 152 -21.93 -15.92 -17.78
N ALA A 153 -21.59 -17.17 -17.48
CA ALA A 153 -21.03 -17.56 -16.20
C ALA A 153 -19.59 -17.00 -16.04
N PRO A 154 -19.15 -16.60 -14.81
CA PRO A 154 -17.78 -16.17 -14.55
C PRO A 154 -16.70 -17.16 -14.97
N SER A 155 -17.04 -18.47 -15.02
CA SER A 155 -16.13 -19.53 -15.49
C SER A 155 -15.68 -19.37 -16.95
N THR A 156 -16.41 -18.59 -17.76
CA THR A 156 -16.09 -18.32 -19.17
C THR A 156 -15.14 -17.15 -19.38
N LEU A 157 -14.75 -16.45 -18.32
CA LEU A 157 -13.79 -15.33 -18.39
C LEU A 157 -12.51 -15.78 -19.11
N GLY A 158 -11.96 -14.92 -19.95
CA GLY A 158 -10.74 -15.17 -20.73
C GLY A 158 -9.47 -15.34 -19.91
N ILE A 159 -9.52 -16.09 -18.83
CA ILE A 159 -8.36 -16.49 -18.01
C ILE A 159 -8.40 -18.00 -17.77
N LYS A 160 -7.24 -18.66 -17.88
CA LYS A 160 -7.11 -20.09 -17.58
C LYS A 160 -5.77 -20.43 -16.95
N ALA A 161 -5.78 -21.43 -16.09
CA ALA A 161 -4.58 -22.11 -15.61
C ALA A 161 -4.14 -23.17 -16.62
N VAL A 162 -2.84 -23.28 -16.85
CA VAL A 162 -2.22 -24.36 -17.61
C VAL A 162 -1.19 -25.03 -16.70
N GLY A 163 -1.61 -26.08 -16.03
CA GLY A 163 -0.91 -26.63 -14.87
C GLY A 163 -0.82 -25.59 -13.73
N GLN A 164 -0.05 -25.90 -12.70
CA GLN A 164 0.00 -25.09 -11.48
C GLN A 164 0.72 -23.73 -11.66
N HIS A 165 1.56 -23.57 -12.68
CA HIS A 165 2.50 -22.44 -12.76
C HIS A 165 2.40 -21.63 -14.04
N LYS A 166 1.28 -21.68 -14.73
CA LYS A 166 1.09 -20.86 -15.94
C LYS A 166 -0.34 -20.31 -15.97
N VAL A 167 -0.43 -18.98 -16.05
CA VAL A 167 -1.70 -18.26 -16.27
C VAL A 167 -1.71 -17.78 -17.71
N VAL A 168 -2.78 -18.04 -18.43
CA VAL A 168 -3.00 -17.53 -19.79
C VAL A 168 -4.24 -16.65 -19.78
N VAL A 169 -4.08 -15.42 -20.27
CA VAL A 169 -5.17 -14.44 -20.38
C VAL A 169 -5.39 -14.12 -21.86
N THR A 170 -6.64 -14.12 -22.27
CA THR A 170 -7.07 -13.77 -23.63
C THR A 170 -7.89 -12.48 -23.59
N LEU A 171 -7.48 -11.51 -24.39
CA LEU A 171 -8.17 -10.23 -24.59
C LEU A 171 -8.98 -10.25 -25.87
N THR A 172 -10.01 -9.41 -25.96
CA THR A 172 -10.80 -9.15 -27.18
C THR A 172 -10.27 -7.97 -27.98
N LYS A 173 -9.50 -7.08 -27.32
CA LYS A 173 -8.86 -5.91 -27.93
C LYS A 173 -7.50 -5.67 -27.27
N LYS A 174 -6.61 -4.95 -27.94
CA LYS A 174 -5.33 -4.53 -27.33
C LYS A 174 -5.59 -3.53 -26.21
N VAL A 175 -5.00 -3.79 -25.03
CA VAL A 175 -5.04 -2.92 -23.86
C VAL A 175 -3.60 -2.53 -23.54
N PRO A 176 -3.12 -1.33 -23.95
CA PRO A 176 -1.71 -0.94 -23.83
C PRO A 176 -1.17 -0.99 -22.38
N TYR A 177 -2.02 -0.67 -21.42
CA TYR A 177 -1.69 -0.64 -19.98
C TYR A 177 -2.01 -1.96 -19.25
N PHE A 178 -2.33 -3.04 -19.97
CA PHE A 178 -2.74 -4.32 -19.35
C PHE A 178 -1.71 -4.85 -18.34
N LYS A 179 -0.41 -4.71 -18.63
CA LYS A 179 0.64 -5.13 -17.68
C LYS A 179 0.65 -4.30 -16.39
N LEU A 180 0.29 -3.02 -16.43
CA LEU A 180 0.16 -2.19 -15.23
C LEU A 180 -0.97 -2.69 -14.33
N LEU A 181 -2.09 -3.11 -14.91
CA LEU A 181 -3.21 -3.68 -14.15
C LEU A 181 -2.82 -4.92 -13.36
N MET A 182 -1.83 -5.69 -13.81
CA MET A 182 -1.35 -6.88 -13.09
C MET A 182 -0.68 -6.57 -11.75
N GLY A 183 -0.29 -5.31 -11.54
CA GLY A 183 0.23 -4.79 -10.26
C GLY A 183 -0.83 -4.09 -9.42
N PHE A 184 -2.11 -4.13 -9.79
CA PHE A 184 -3.21 -3.54 -9.05
C PHE A 184 -3.96 -4.60 -8.23
N PRO A 185 -4.31 -4.34 -6.95
CA PRO A 185 -4.83 -5.35 -6.03
C PRO A 185 -6.03 -6.17 -6.51
N SER A 186 -6.95 -5.58 -7.30
CA SER A 186 -8.10 -6.32 -7.84
C SER A 186 -7.71 -7.49 -8.77
N PHE A 187 -6.47 -7.51 -9.27
CA PHE A 187 -5.92 -8.58 -10.12
C PHE A 187 -5.02 -9.56 -9.35
N PHE A 188 -4.81 -9.37 -8.06
CA PHE A 188 -3.98 -10.26 -7.24
C PHE A 188 -4.68 -11.58 -6.98
N PRO A 189 -3.94 -12.64 -6.62
CA PRO A 189 -4.52 -13.94 -6.37
C PRO A 189 -5.33 -13.94 -5.07
N GLN A 190 -6.32 -14.81 -4.97
CA GLN A 190 -7.06 -15.08 -3.75
C GLN A 190 -6.99 -16.58 -3.44
N ASN A 191 -6.62 -16.92 -2.22
CA ASN A 191 -6.61 -18.30 -1.77
C ASN A 191 -8.05 -18.81 -1.67
N LYS A 192 -8.45 -19.67 -2.63
CA LYS A 192 -9.81 -20.22 -2.71
C LYS A 192 -10.27 -20.84 -1.40
N ALA A 193 -9.42 -21.67 -0.78
CA ALA A 193 -9.77 -22.36 0.45
C ALA A 193 -10.05 -21.39 1.60
N ALA A 194 -9.27 -20.28 1.69
CA ALA A 194 -9.50 -19.26 2.69
C ALA A 194 -10.80 -18.47 2.43
N VAL A 195 -11.06 -18.08 1.17
CA VAL A 195 -12.30 -17.36 0.81
C VAL A 195 -13.53 -18.22 1.12
N GLU A 196 -13.53 -19.48 0.73
CA GLU A 196 -14.65 -20.42 0.96
C GLU A 196 -14.82 -20.72 2.45
N LYS A 197 -13.73 -20.96 3.18
CA LYS A 197 -13.74 -21.21 4.63
C LYS A 197 -14.34 -20.05 5.43
N TYR A 198 -13.94 -18.83 5.08
CA TYR A 198 -14.36 -17.65 5.86
C TYR A 198 -15.64 -16.99 5.32
N GLY A 199 -16.00 -17.23 4.08
CA GLY A 199 -17.23 -16.72 3.47
C GLY A 199 -17.36 -15.21 3.64
N LYS A 200 -18.46 -14.75 4.23
CA LYS A 200 -18.72 -13.33 4.49
C LYS A 200 -17.71 -12.65 5.43
N LYS A 201 -16.92 -13.43 6.20
CA LYS A 201 -15.88 -12.90 7.09
C LYS A 201 -14.55 -12.67 6.38
N TYR A 202 -14.35 -13.21 5.16
CA TYR A 202 -13.11 -13.01 4.41
C TYR A 202 -12.85 -11.50 4.21
N GLY A 203 -11.63 -11.07 4.53
CA GLY A 203 -11.20 -9.68 4.43
C GLY A 203 -11.75 -8.72 5.49
N THR A 204 -12.48 -9.20 6.51
CA THR A 204 -13.04 -8.35 7.58
C THR A 204 -12.15 -8.23 8.81
N SER A 205 -11.13 -9.04 8.92
CA SER A 205 -10.07 -8.92 9.94
C SER A 205 -8.83 -9.72 9.53
N SER A 206 -7.70 -9.45 10.16
CA SER A 206 -6.44 -10.16 9.91
C SER A 206 -6.54 -11.68 10.15
N LYS A 207 -7.47 -12.11 11.01
CA LYS A 207 -7.76 -13.51 11.32
C LYS A 207 -8.37 -14.29 10.15
N TYR A 208 -9.05 -13.59 9.23
CA TYR A 208 -9.79 -14.18 8.14
C TYR A 208 -9.12 -13.96 6.78
N MET A 209 -7.78 -13.89 6.80
CA MET A 209 -6.94 -13.69 5.62
C MET A 209 -5.75 -14.65 5.61
N VAL A 210 -5.27 -14.95 4.41
CA VAL A 210 -3.92 -15.48 4.15
C VAL A 210 -3.24 -14.56 3.13
N TYR A 211 -1.93 -14.48 3.17
CA TYR A 211 -1.16 -13.45 2.47
C TYR A 211 -0.06 -14.11 1.62
N ASP A 212 0.22 -13.58 0.44
CA ASP A 212 1.29 -14.04 -0.44
C ASP A 212 2.39 -12.99 -0.67
N GLY A 213 2.21 -11.79 -0.12
CA GLY A 213 3.14 -10.67 -0.22
C GLY A 213 4.23 -10.65 0.87
N PRO A 214 5.03 -9.56 0.90
CA PRO A 214 6.18 -9.39 1.80
C PRO A 214 5.82 -9.37 3.28
N PHE A 215 4.61 -8.94 3.62
CA PHE A 215 4.13 -8.89 4.99
C PHE A 215 2.81 -9.64 5.16
N LYS A 216 2.48 -9.97 6.40
CA LYS A 216 1.16 -10.46 6.82
C LYS A 216 0.60 -9.53 7.88
N MET A 217 -0.68 -9.21 7.79
CA MET A 217 -1.35 -8.38 8.77
C MET A 217 -1.66 -9.16 10.05
N THR A 218 -1.48 -8.52 11.18
CA THR A 218 -1.82 -9.03 12.51
C THR A 218 -2.46 -7.94 13.36
N GLY A 219 -3.30 -8.32 14.32
CA GLY A 219 -3.89 -7.40 15.28
C GLY A 219 -5.03 -6.53 14.75
N TRP A 220 -5.39 -6.62 13.45
CA TRP A 220 -6.57 -5.93 12.92
C TRP A 220 -7.82 -6.78 13.13
N THR A 221 -8.82 -6.21 13.81
CA THR A 221 -10.07 -6.86 14.17
C THR A 221 -11.25 -6.46 13.28
N GLY A 222 -11.03 -5.51 12.36
CA GLY A 222 -12.05 -4.92 11.49
C GLY A 222 -12.52 -3.53 11.93
N THR A 223 -12.37 -3.19 13.21
CA THR A 223 -12.86 -1.91 13.78
C THR A 223 -11.84 -1.17 14.62
N ASN A 224 -10.75 -1.81 14.99
CA ASN A 224 -9.72 -1.16 15.80
C ASN A 224 -8.85 -0.19 14.98
N LEU A 225 -8.27 0.79 15.67
CA LEU A 225 -7.50 1.88 15.09
C LEU A 225 -5.99 1.61 15.05
N SER A 226 -5.59 0.36 15.12
CA SER A 226 -4.17 -0.02 15.04
C SER A 226 -4.02 -1.47 14.56
N TRP A 227 -2.95 -1.73 13.80
CA TRP A 227 -2.58 -3.07 13.34
C TRP A 227 -1.08 -3.11 13.03
N THR A 228 -0.59 -4.30 12.73
CA THR A 228 0.81 -4.50 12.37
C THR A 228 0.90 -5.32 11.09
N LEU A 229 1.74 -4.90 10.17
CA LEU A 229 2.25 -5.74 9.09
C LEU A 229 3.56 -6.36 9.56
N ALA A 230 3.56 -7.67 9.79
CA ALA A 230 4.73 -8.45 10.21
C ALA A 230 5.34 -9.16 9.00
N LYS A 231 6.68 -9.20 8.91
CA LYS A 231 7.41 -9.88 7.82
C LYS A 231 6.87 -11.29 7.57
N ASN A 232 6.54 -11.58 6.32
CA ASN A 232 6.06 -12.90 5.91
C ASN A 232 7.26 -13.81 5.62
N LYS A 233 7.49 -14.80 6.49
CA LYS A 233 8.60 -15.76 6.36
C LYS A 233 8.48 -16.68 5.14
N ASN A 234 7.26 -16.82 4.59
CA ASN A 234 6.96 -17.65 3.43
C ASN A 234 7.03 -16.88 2.10
N TYR A 235 7.21 -15.56 2.13
CA TYR A 235 7.32 -14.76 0.93
C TYR A 235 8.51 -15.21 0.08
N TRP A 236 8.30 -15.34 -1.24
CA TRP A 236 9.32 -15.88 -2.15
C TRP A 236 10.57 -14.99 -2.21
N ASP A 237 10.41 -13.65 -2.04
CA ASP A 237 11.49 -12.65 -2.11
C ASP A 237 11.86 -12.10 -0.71
N LYS A 238 11.65 -12.88 0.32
CA LYS A 238 11.86 -12.48 1.75
C LYS A 238 13.25 -11.97 2.08
N SER A 239 14.28 -12.34 1.30
CA SER A 239 15.66 -11.88 1.48
C SER A 239 15.83 -10.38 1.21
N HIS A 240 15.00 -9.81 0.35
CA HIS A 240 15.01 -8.38 0.04
C HIS A 240 14.12 -7.54 0.97
N VAL A 241 13.29 -8.19 1.79
CA VAL A 241 12.46 -7.49 2.79
C VAL A 241 13.30 -7.20 4.03
N LYS A 242 13.67 -5.93 4.22
CA LYS A 242 14.54 -5.51 5.33
C LYS A 242 13.77 -5.24 6.62
N LEU A 243 12.58 -4.67 6.54
CA LEU A 243 11.75 -4.41 7.72
C LEU A 243 11.22 -5.71 8.34
N ASP A 244 11.28 -5.79 9.66
CA ASP A 244 10.68 -6.89 10.43
C ASP A 244 9.19 -6.68 10.63
N LYS A 245 8.77 -5.41 10.81
CA LYS A 245 7.37 -5.04 10.95
C LYS A 245 7.12 -3.56 10.69
N ILE A 246 5.86 -3.25 10.37
CA ILE A 246 5.33 -1.90 10.27
C ILE A 246 4.13 -1.83 11.22
N ASN A 247 4.18 -0.94 12.20
CA ASN A 247 3.06 -0.68 13.11
C ASN A 247 2.24 0.48 12.53
N PHE A 248 0.96 0.26 12.36
CA PHE A 248 0.01 1.28 11.91
C PHE A 248 -0.85 1.77 13.06
N LYS A 249 -1.08 3.06 13.08
CA LYS A 249 -2.02 3.72 14.01
C LYS A 249 -2.84 4.74 13.26
N VAL A 250 -4.15 4.76 13.50
CA VAL A 250 -5.04 5.76 12.90
C VAL A 250 -5.04 7.02 13.76
N ASN A 251 -4.63 8.14 13.19
CA ASN A 251 -4.80 9.47 13.78
C ASN A 251 -5.32 10.41 12.68
N LYS A 252 -6.53 10.92 12.89
CA LYS A 252 -7.21 11.82 11.94
C LYS A 252 -6.71 13.27 12.03
N SER A 253 -6.04 13.65 13.13
CA SER A 253 -5.49 14.98 13.36
C SER A 253 -4.04 15.07 12.90
N THR A 254 -3.75 15.91 11.92
CA THR A 254 -2.38 16.20 11.46
C THR A 254 -1.51 16.78 12.57
N THR A 255 -2.08 17.61 13.45
CA THR A 255 -1.36 18.17 14.62
C THR A 255 -0.94 17.07 15.58
N THR A 256 -1.86 16.14 15.92
CA THR A 256 -1.54 15.00 16.78
C THR A 256 -0.46 14.11 16.16
N SER A 257 -0.57 13.80 14.87
CA SER A 257 0.41 12.99 14.15
C SER A 257 1.77 13.66 14.10
N TYR A 258 1.83 14.98 13.89
CA TYR A 258 3.08 15.73 13.92
C TYR A 258 3.74 15.72 15.31
N ASN A 259 2.98 15.89 16.40
CA ASN A 259 3.50 15.78 17.76
C ASN A 259 4.05 14.39 18.08
N LEU A 260 3.41 13.33 17.54
CA LEU A 260 3.90 11.96 17.66
C LEU A 260 5.20 11.74 16.87
N TYR A 261 5.32 12.36 15.70
CA TYR A 261 6.55 12.35 14.91
C TYR A 261 7.69 13.08 15.66
N GLN A 262 7.46 14.28 16.17
CA GLN A 262 8.45 15.02 16.94
C GLN A 262 8.92 14.26 18.20
N SER A 263 8.02 13.53 18.85
CA SER A 263 8.34 12.66 20.00
C SER A 263 8.90 11.29 19.62
N LYS A 264 9.25 11.08 18.34
CA LYS A 264 9.80 9.81 17.80
C LYS A 264 8.91 8.59 18.02
N LYS A 265 7.58 8.80 18.12
CA LYS A 265 6.58 7.73 18.22
C LYS A 265 6.02 7.34 16.84
N LEU A 266 6.25 8.18 15.84
CA LEU A 266 6.03 7.93 14.42
C LEU A 266 7.30 8.22 13.64
N ASP A 267 7.54 7.46 12.59
CA ASP A 267 8.69 7.63 11.70
C ASP A 267 8.33 8.48 10.47
N GLN A 268 7.03 8.72 10.25
CA GLN A 268 6.48 9.54 9.16
C GLN A 268 5.20 10.23 9.62
N THR A 269 4.93 11.41 9.07
CA THR A 269 3.66 12.12 9.26
C THR A 269 3.32 12.94 8.03
N ILE A 270 2.02 13.16 7.81
CA ILE A 270 1.53 14.12 6.82
C ILE A 270 1.47 15.49 7.48
N LEU A 271 1.94 16.52 6.79
CA LEU A 271 1.98 17.90 7.29
C LEU A 271 0.74 18.68 6.84
N SER A 272 0.29 19.61 7.69
CA SER A 272 -0.64 20.66 7.24
C SER A 272 0.05 21.63 6.28
N THR A 273 -0.73 22.47 5.58
CA THR A 273 -0.18 23.47 4.66
C THR A 273 0.78 24.44 5.38
N GLU A 274 0.46 24.84 6.61
CA GLU A 274 1.29 25.73 7.43
C GLU A 274 2.58 25.04 7.84
N GLN A 275 2.51 23.80 8.33
CA GLN A 275 3.67 22.99 8.70
C GLN A 275 4.58 22.74 7.49
N ALA A 276 4.00 22.42 6.32
CA ALA A 276 4.75 22.22 5.08
C ALA A 276 5.53 23.48 4.66
N LYS A 277 4.96 24.68 4.85
CA LYS A 277 5.67 25.95 4.60
C LYS A 277 6.81 26.17 5.58
N GLN A 278 6.57 25.93 6.87
CA GLN A 278 7.58 26.12 7.92
C GLN A 278 8.75 25.14 7.79
N LEU A 279 8.46 23.90 7.40
CA LEU A 279 9.42 22.80 7.33
C LEU A 279 9.97 22.56 5.91
N SER A 280 9.71 23.48 4.97
CA SER A 280 10.13 23.30 3.56
C SER A 280 11.63 23.09 3.36
N ASN A 281 12.46 23.58 4.29
CA ASN A 281 13.93 23.44 4.31
C ASN A 281 14.42 22.32 5.24
N ASP A 282 13.52 21.59 5.91
CA ASP A 282 13.90 20.47 6.77
C ASP A 282 14.39 19.30 5.91
N PRO A 283 15.53 18.65 6.24
CA PRO A 283 16.07 17.51 5.48
C PRO A 283 15.10 16.32 5.39
N GLY A 284 14.17 16.18 6.34
CA GLY A 284 13.14 15.15 6.34
C GLY A 284 11.90 15.49 5.50
N TYR A 285 11.80 16.73 5.00
CA TYR A 285 10.66 17.16 4.21
C TYR A 285 10.69 16.53 2.82
N THR A 286 9.60 15.87 2.45
CA THR A 286 9.49 15.18 1.16
C THR A 286 8.13 15.48 0.52
N ILE A 287 8.15 15.81 -0.77
CA ILE A 287 6.93 15.96 -1.58
C ILE A 287 6.67 14.65 -2.30
N VAL A 288 5.52 14.03 -2.02
CA VAL A 288 5.03 12.86 -2.75
C VAL A 288 4.06 13.34 -3.84
N LYS A 289 4.43 13.13 -5.10
CA LYS A 289 3.56 13.45 -6.24
C LYS A 289 2.52 12.34 -6.42
N GLU A 290 1.25 12.73 -6.47
CA GLU A 290 0.14 11.81 -6.71
C GLU A 290 -0.55 12.15 -8.03
N ALA A 291 -0.92 11.11 -8.79
CA ALA A 291 -1.76 11.24 -9.98
C ALA A 291 -3.24 11.29 -9.56
N ARG A 292 -3.62 12.38 -8.86
CA ARG A 292 -4.96 12.58 -8.32
C ARG A 292 -5.51 13.93 -8.73
N THR A 293 -6.78 13.96 -9.15
CA THR A 293 -7.54 15.20 -9.38
C THR A 293 -8.66 15.31 -8.36
N ASN A 294 -8.68 16.40 -7.59
CA ASN A 294 -9.81 16.76 -6.74
C ASN A 294 -10.80 17.60 -7.55
N TYR A 295 -12.06 17.24 -7.53
CA TYR A 295 -13.10 17.93 -8.30
C TYR A 295 -14.41 18.02 -7.52
N LEU A 296 -15.29 18.93 -7.94
CA LEU A 296 -16.67 19.00 -7.48
C LEU A 296 -17.54 18.19 -8.44
N GLU A 297 -18.29 17.25 -7.90
CA GLU A 297 -19.30 16.51 -8.63
C GLU A 297 -20.69 17.08 -8.31
N PHE A 298 -21.46 17.36 -9.34
CA PHE A 298 -22.82 17.86 -9.18
C PHE A 298 -23.83 16.73 -9.27
N ASN A 299 -24.72 16.64 -8.28
CA ASN A 299 -25.85 15.72 -8.36
C ASN A 299 -26.89 16.25 -9.34
N GLU A 300 -26.81 15.83 -10.60
CA GLU A 300 -27.71 16.28 -11.68
C GLU A 300 -29.15 15.78 -11.54
N THR A 301 -29.47 14.95 -10.57
CA THR A 301 -30.88 14.64 -10.22
C THR A 301 -31.56 15.81 -9.51
N LYS A 302 -30.78 16.75 -8.96
CA LYS A 302 -31.29 17.98 -8.37
C LYS A 302 -31.59 19.01 -9.43
N LYS A 303 -32.81 19.62 -9.36
CA LYS A 303 -33.32 20.57 -10.36
C LYS A 303 -32.35 21.72 -10.66
N GLU A 304 -31.70 22.26 -9.63
CA GLU A 304 -30.73 23.34 -9.71
C GLU A 304 -29.53 22.98 -10.57
N PHE A 305 -29.05 21.74 -10.46
CA PHE A 305 -27.86 21.28 -11.18
C PHE A 305 -28.13 20.64 -12.52
N GLN A 306 -29.39 20.50 -12.95
CA GLN A 306 -29.72 20.10 -14.31
C GLN A 306 -29.34 21.19 -15.31
N ASN A 307 -29.33 22.46 -14.90
CA ASN A 307 -28.93 23.57 -15.76
C ASN A 307 -27.40 23.62 -15.87
N LYS A 308 -26.88 23.33 -17.08
CA LYS A 308 -25.47 23.39 -17.42
C LYS A 308 -24.83 24.75 -17.07
N LYS A 309 -25.55 25.85 -17.28
CA LYS A 309 -25.01 27.21 -17.00
C LYS A 309 -24.75 27.43 -15.51
N ILE A 310 -25.56 26.87 -14.63
CA ILE A 310 -25.35 26.93 -13.17
C ILE A 310 -24.06 26.18 -12.81
N ARG A 311 -23.88 24.96 -13.32
CA ARG A 311 -22.67 24.18 -13.08
C ARG A 311 -21.42 24.91 -13.60
N GLN A 312 -21.50 25.51 -14.78
CA GLN A 312 -20.42 26.32 -15.34
C GLN A 312 -20.13 27.58 -14.51
N ALA A 313 -21.17 28.29 -14.04
CA ALA A 313 -21.00 29.49 -13.23
C ALA A 313 -20.26 29.17 -11.92
N ILE A 314 -20.64 28.08 -11.23
CA ILE A 314 -19.91 27.61 -10.03
C ILE A 314 -18.45 27.28 -10.37
N GLY A 315 -18.20 26.62 -11.50
CA GLY A 315 -16.83 26.30 -11.94
C GLY A 315 -15.98 27.53 -12.25
N TYR A 316 -16.59 28.60 -12.78
CA TYR A 316 -15.89 29.89 -13.04
C TYR A 316 -15.71 30.74 -11.77
N ALA A 317 -16.57 30.61 -10.78
CA ALA A 317 -16.45 31.32 -9.51
C ALA A 317 -15.27 30.86 -8.65
N ILE A 318 -14.70 29.68 -8.93
CA ILE A 318 -13.58 29.12 -8.18
C ILE A 318 -12.25 29.58 -8.79
N ASP A 319 -11.51 30.39 -8.03
CA ASP A 319 -10.09 30.68 -8.33
C ASP A 319 -9.23 29.45 -8.02
N ARG A 320 -8.99 28.64 -9.08
CA ARG A 320 -8.25 27.38 -8.97
C ARG A 320 -6.79 27.60 -8.60
N ASP A 321 -6.18 28.71 -9.02
CA ASP A 321 -4.81 29.06 -8.67
C ASP A 321 -4.67 29.38 -7.18
N GLN A 322 -5.59 30.18 -6.64
CA GLN A 322 -5.63 30.49 -5.22
C GLN A 322 -5.92 29.23 -4.39
N LEU A 323 -6.89 28.43 -4.81
CA LEU A 323 -7.24 27.18 -4.16
C LEU A 323 -6.04 26.21 -4.12
N ALA A 324 -5.39 25.96 -5.26
CA ALA A 324 -4.26 25.03 -5.34
C ALA A 324 -3.05 25.54 -4.56
N LYS A 325 -2.63 26.80 -4.78
CA LYS A 325 -1.37 27.32 -4.25
C LYS A 325 -1.45 27.78 -2.80
N LYS A 326 -2.59 28.38 -2.38
CA LYS A 326 -2.74 29.00 -1.05
C LYS A 326 -3.48 28.11 -0.06
N VAL A 327 -4.50 27.36 -0.51
CA VAL A 327 -5.33 26.53 0.38
C VAL A 327 -4.82 25.11 0.45
N MET A 328 -4.63 24.45 -0.72
CA MET A 328 -4.21 23.03 -0.77
C MET A 328 -2.70 22.85 -0.49
N GLY A 329 -1.89 23.87 -0.73
CA GLY A 329 -0.47 23.90 -0.36
C GLY A 329 0.50 23.48 -1.46
N SER A 330 1.79 23.40 -1.06
CA SER A 330 2.90 23.18 -1.99
C SER A 330 2.76 21.88 -2.77
N GLY A 331 3.05 21.93 -4.07
CA GLY A 331 3.00 20.78 -4.97
C GLY A 331 1.64 20.53 -5.61
N THR A 332 0.57 21.16 -5.14
CA THR A 332 -0.74 21.08 -5.79
C THR A 332 -0.79 21.99 -7.02
N LEU A 333 -1.25 21.44 -8.14
CA LEU A 333 -1.39 22.17 -9.40
C LEU A 333 -2.87 22.45 -9.68
N PRO A 334 -3.22 23.66 -10.22
CA PRO A 334 -4.58 23.93 -10.65
C PRO A 334 -4.94 23.03 -11.83
N SER A 335 -6.00 22.24 -11.70
CA SER A 335 -6.45 21.35 -12.79
C SER A 335 -7.39 22.08 -13.73
N LYS A 336 -7.21 21.86 -15.04
CA LYS A 336 -8.08 22.34 -16.13
C LYS A 336 -8.93 21.23 -16.74
N SER A 337 -8.70 19.97 -16.34
CA SER A 337 -9.41 18.79 -16.85
C SER A 337 -9.59 17.74 -15.75
N GLY A 338 -10.42 16.71 -16.01
CA GLY A 338 -10.59 15.58 -15.10
C GLY A 338 -9.36 14.65 -15.02
N VAL A 339 -8.41 14.80 -15.96
CA VAL A 339 -7.16 14.03 -15.97
C VAL A 339 -6.03 14.90 -15.47
N SER A 340 -5.21 14.36 -14.56
CA SER A 340 -4.02 15.05 -14.05
C SER A 340 -3.02 15.31 -15.19
N SER A 341 -2.41 16.50 -15.20
CA SER A 341 -1.40 16.89 -16.19
C SER A 341 -0.09 16.10 -16.09
N GLY A 342 0.03 15.24 -15.09
CA GLY A 342 1.19 14.37 -14.89
C GLY A 342 1.02 12.94 -15.41
N LEU A 343 -0.12 12.66 -16.09
CA LEU A 343 -0.43 11.36 -16.71
C LEU A 343 -0.29 11.42 -18.22
#